data_247ea849098a58317c20baaa5af8e7b7
#
_entry.id   247ea849098a58317c20baaa5af8e7b7
#
_cell.length_a   1.000
_cell.length_b   1.000
_cell.length_c   1.000
_cell.angle_alpha   90.00
_cell.angle_beta   90.00
_cell.angle_gamma   90.00
#
_symmetry.space_group_name_H-M   'P 1'
#
loop_
_entity.id
_entity.type
_entity.pdbx_description
1 polymer ?
#
loop_
_entity_poly.entity_id
_entity_poly.type
_entity_poly.pdbx_seq_one_letter_code
_entity_poly.pdbx_strand_id
1 'polypeptide(L)'
;MYETRVLSGMRPTGSLHLGHYHGVLKNWIRLQAEYPCLFFVADWHALTTDYEKPGDLQQIGLDMVIDWLAAGVDPGQSTLFVQSQVPDHAELHLLLSMMAPLSWL
;
A
#
# COMPACT_ATOMS: atom_id res chain seq x y z
N MET A 1 -10.23 12.72 -20.92
CA MET A 1 -10.98 11.83 -19.99
C MET A 1 -9.97 11.05 -19.15
N TYR A 2 -10.15 11.02 -17.85
CA TYR A 2 -9.25 10.28 -16.96
C TYR A 2 -9.68 8.82 -16.88
N GLU A 3 -8.70 7.93 -16.97
CA GLU A 3 -8.93 6.51 -16.79
C GLU A 3 -9.19 6.19 -15.30
N THR A 4 -10.15 5.33 -15.01
CA THR A 4 -10.41 4.85 -13.65
C THR A 4 -9.26 3.96 -13.20
N ARG A 5 -8.66 4.28 -12.06
CA ARG A 5 -7.53 3.55 -11.49
C ARG A 5 -7.84 3.14 -10.05
N VAL A 6 -7.21 2.08 -9.62
CA VAL A 6 -7.29 1.62 -8.22
C VAL A 6 -5.97 1.92 -7.54
N LEU A 7 -6.03 2.60 -6.41
CA LEU A 7 -4.88 2.84 -5.54
C LEU A 7 -5.17 2.21 -4.18
N SER A 8 -4.32 1.33 -3.73
CA SER A 8 -4.46 0.67 -2.43
C SER A 8 -3.10 0.33 -1.86
N GLY A 9 -3.00 0.30 -0.55
CA GLY A 9 -1.75 0.01 0.14
C GLY A 9 -1.93 -0.87 1.35
N MET A 10 -0.82 -1.41 1.83
CA MET A 10 -0.78 -2.26 3.00
C MET A 10 0.43 -1.89 3.86
N ARG A 11 0.23 -1.79 5.17
CA ARG A 11 1.32 -1.51 6.10
C ARG A 11 2.19 -2.75 6.29
N PRO A 12 3.53 -2.62 6.26
CA PRO A 12 4.44 -3.73 6.51
C PRO A 12 4.53 -3.99 8.03
N THR A 13 3.61 -4.79 8.56
CA THR A 13 3.47 -5.06 10.00
C THR A 13 3.86 -6.49 10.39
N GLY A 14 4.56 -7.20 9.53
CA GLY A 14 5.01 -8.57 9.77
C GLY A 14 4.51 -9.54 8.71
N SER A 15 4.57 -10.83 9.02
CA SER A 15 4.14 -11.88 8.08
C SER A 15 2.66 -11.80 7.78
N LEU A 16 2.30 -11.98 6.52
CA LEU A 16 0.92 -12.05 6.10
C LEU A 16 0.27 -13.37 6.56
N HIS A 17 -1.02 -13.33 6.78
CA HIS A 17 -1.83 -14.49 7.15
C HIS A 17 -3.11 -14.57 6.31
N LEU A 18 -3.92 -15.61 6.53
CA LEU A 18 -5.14 -15.84 5.77
C LEU A 18 -6.11 -14.65 5.79
N GLY A 19 -6.16 -13.90 6.89
CA GLY A 19 -6.96 -12.68 6.99
C GLY A 19 -6.54 -11.62 5.97
N HIS A 20 -5.25 -11.44 5.75
CA HIS A 20 -4.73 -10.53 4.73
C HIS A 20 -5.07 -11.03 3.32
N TYR A 21 -4.95 -12.33 3.08
CA TYR A 21 -5.30 -12.91 1.79
C TYR A 21 -6.78 -12.68 1.45
N HIS A 22 -7.68 -13.06 2.34
CA HIS A 22 -9.12 -12.92 2.10
C HIS A 22 -9.61 -11.47 2.15
N GLY A 23 -9.04 -10.66 3.05
CA GLY A 23 -9.48 -9.29 3.25
C GLY A 23 -8.97 -8.32 2.19
N VAL A 24 -7.79 -8.55 1.64
CA VAL A 24 -7.12 -7.61 0.74
C VAL A 24 -6.65 -8.25 -0.56
N LEU A 25 -5.75 -9.23 -0.49
CA LEU A 25 -5.05 -9.75 -1.68
C LEU A 25 -5.99 -10.37 -2.70
N LYS A 26 -6.98 -11.12 -2.27
CA LYS A 26 -7.96 -11.73 -3.16
C LYS A 26 -8.71 -10.68 -3.97
N ASN A 27 -9.05 -9.55 -3.35
CA ASN A 27 -9.70 -8.44 -4.02
C ASN A 27 -8.73 -7.71 -4.98
N TRP A 28 -7.48 -7.53 -4.58
CA TRP A 28 -6.46 -6.92 -5.43
C TRP A 28 -6.24 -7.73 -6.71
N ILE A 29 -6.15 -9.05 -6.57
CA ILE A 29 -5.97 -9.97 -7.71
C ILE A 29 -7.14 -9.84 -8.69
N ARG A 30 -8.34 -9.74 -8.18
CA ARG A 30 -9.53 -9.52 -9.01
C ARG A 30 -9.49 -8.16 -9.71
N LEU A 31 -9.17 -7.11 -8.96
CA LEU A 31 -9.18 -5.73 -9.48
C LEU A 31 -8.11 -5.51 -10.55
N GLN A 32 -6.94 -6.14 -10.44
CA GLN A 32 -5.88 -5.96 -11.42
C GLN A 32 -6.27 -6.46 -12.81
N ALA A 33 -7.21 -7.39 -12.91
CA ALA A 33 -7.70 -7.89 -14.17
C ALA A 33 -8.69 -6.91 -14.85
N GLU A 34 -9.30 -6.03 -14.07
CA GLU A 34 -10.36 -5.13 -14.55
C GLU A 34 -9.88 -3.66 -14.69
N TYR A 35 -8.92 -3.22 -13.87
CA TYR A 35 -8.47 -1.84 -13.80
C TYR A 35 -6.95 -1.73 -13.74
N PRO A 36 -6.39 -0.60 -14.21
CA PRO A 36 -5.02 -0.24 -13.84
C PRO A 36 -4.93 -0.05 -12.34
N CYS A 37 -4.05 -0.82 -11.69
CA CYS A 37 -3.90 -0.82 -10.25
C CYS A 37 -2.52 -0.33 -9.84
N LEU A 38 -2.48 0.42 -8.74
CA LEU A 38 -1.26 0.85 -8.07
C LEU A 38 -1.34 0.35 -6.63
N PHE A 39 -0.49 -0.60 -6.29
CA PHE A 39 -0.42 -1.17 -4.94
C PHE A 39 0.88 -0.77 -4.27
N PHE A 40 0.82 -0.33 -3.04
CA PHE A 40 2.01 0.18 -2.37
C PHE A 40 2.22 -0.37 -0.97
N VAL A 41 3.50 -0.43 -0.60
CA VAL A 41 3.93 -0.69 0.76
C VAL A 41 3.85 0.63 1.53
N ALA A 42 2.97 0.70 2.51
CA ALA A 42 2.75 1.89 3.32
C ALA A 42 3.75 1.97 4.48
N ASP A 43 5.03 2.10 4.15
CA ASP A 43 6.13 2.10 5.12
C ASP A 43 6.07 3.28 6.08
N TRP A 44 5.77 4.48 5.60
CA TRP A 44 5.63 5.63 6.49
C TRP A 44 4.46 5.49 7.45
N HIS A 45 3.35 4.90 7.00
CA HIS A 45 2.22 4.62 7.89
C HIS A 45 2.58 3.62 8.99
N ALA A 46 3.46 2.66 8.69
CA ALA A 46 3.93 1.70 9.69
C ALA A 46 4.72 2.37 10.81
N LEU A 47 5.40 3.48 10.52
CA LEU A 47 6.16 4.23 11.53
C LEU A 47 5.26 4.84 12.62
N THR A 48 3.96 4.96 12.39
CA THR A 48 3.04 5.45 13.42
C THR A 48 2.90 4.49 14.61
N THR A 49 3.18 3.21 14.39
CA THR A 49 3.10 2.15 15.41
C THR A 49 4.46 1.51 15.69
N ASP A 50 5.33 1.42 14.70
CA ASP A 50 6.60 0.67 14.78
C ASP A 50 7.83 1.57 14.65
N TYR A 51 7.73 2.81 15.11
CA TYR A 51 8.80 3.80 15.00
C TYR A 51 10.09 3.44 15.77
N GLU A 52 10.00 2.54 16.75
CA GLU A 52 11.14 2.13 17.58
C GLU A 52 12.12 1.21 16.85
N LYS A 53 11.71 0.56 15.76
CA LYS A 53 12.54 -0.38 15.02
C LYS A 53 12.49 -0.12 13.50
N PRO A 54 12.90 1.08 13.06
CA PRO A 54 12.79 1.41 11.62
C PRO A 54 13.73 0.59 10.74
N GLY A 55 14.81 0.02 11.28
CA GLY A 55 15.79 -0.74 10.52
C GLY A 55 15.24 -2.04 9.90
N ASP A 56 14.24 -2.64 10.52
CA ASP A 56 13.62 -3.88 10.03
C ASP A 56 12.52 -3.62 8.98
N LEU A 57 12.07 -2.38 8.87
CA LEU A 57 10.90 -2.03 8.06
C LEU A 57 11.10 -2.33 6.57
N GLN A 58 12.30 -2.07 6.07
CA GLN A 58 12.62 -2.35 4.67
C GLN A 58 12.53 -3.84 4.35
N GLN A 59 13.10 -4.69 5.20
CA GLN A 59 13.07 -6.13 5.01
C GLN A 59 11.63 -6.69 5.13
N ILE A 60 10.89 -6.21 6.11
CA ILE A 60 9.48 -6.59 6.29
C ILE A 60 8.66 -6.19 5.05
N GLY A 61 8.92 -5.02 4.50
CA GLY A 61 8.26 -4.56 3.28
C GLY A 61 8.58 -5.44 2.08
N LEU A 62 9.84 -5.84 1.91
CA LEU A 62 10.24 -6.75 0.82
C LEU A 62 9.58 -8.12 0.98
N ASP A 63 9.56 -8.67 2.17
CA ASP A 63 8.92 -9.96 2.45
C ASP A 63 7.43 -9.91 2.14
N MET A 64 6.78 -8.80 2.46
CA MET A 64 5.37 -8.59 2.16
C MET A 64 5.10 -8.56 0.65
N VAL A 65 5.95 -7.89 -0.12
CA VAL A 65 5.82 -7.86 -1.59
C VAL A 65 6.04 -9.25 -2.19
N ILE A 66 6.96 -10.03 -1.65
CA ILE A 66 7.16 -11.43 -2.05
C ILE A 66 5.85 -12.22 -1.85
N ASP A 67 5.19 -12.04 -0.73
CA ASP A 67 3.91 -12.70 -0.45
C ASP A 67 2.82 -12.24 -1.43
N TRP A 68 2.78 -10.96 -1.79
CA TRP A 68 1.85 -10.47 -2.81
C TRP A 68 2.04 -11.17 -4.16
N LEU A 69 3.30 -11.26 -4.60
CA LEU A 69 3.64 -11.93 -5.86
C LEU A 69 3.29 -13.40 -5.81
N ALA A 70 3.56 -14.07 -4.70
CA ALA A 70 3.23 -15.47 -4.50
C ALA A 70 1.72 -15.71 -4.51
N ALA A 71 0.93 -14.76 -4.00
CA ALA A 71 -0.52 -14.85 -3.97
C ALA A 71 -1.18 -14.62 -5.33
N GLY A 72 -0.48 -13.97 -6.27
CA GLY A 72 -1.00 -13.74 -7.62
C GLY A 72 -1.06 -12.29 -8.08
N VAL A 73 -0.54 -11.33 -7.30
CA VAL A 73 -0.38 -9.96 -7.77
C VAL A 73 0.66 -9.94 -8.89
N ASP A 74 0.29 -9.45 -10.06
CA ASP A 74 1.13 -9.49 -11.25
C ASP A 74 1.76 -8.11 -11.51
N PRO A 75 3.10 -7.97 -11.41
CA PRO A 75 3.77 -6.70 -11.67
C PRO A 75 3.71 -6.28 -13.14
N GLY A 76 3.33 -7.18 -14.05
CA GLY A 76 3.06 -6.85 -15.46
C GLY A 76 1.71 -6.19 -15.67
N GLN A 77 0.75 -6.39 -14.76
CA GLN A 77 -0.60 -5.80 -14.81
C GLN A 77 -0.79 -4.65 -13.83
N SER A 78 -0.01 -4.63 -12.75
CA SER A 78 -0.13 -3.66 -11.67
C SER A 78 1.19 -2.94 -11.44
N THR A 79 1.13 -1.70 -10.99
CA THR A 79 2.31 -0.97 -10.54
C THR A 79 2.48 -1.20 -9.03
N LEU A 80 3.65 -1.69 -8.62
CA LEU A 80 3.99 -1.89 -7.23
C LEU A 80 5.04 -0.87 -6.82
N PHE A 81 4.86 -0.21 -5.68
CA PHE A 81 5.82 0.78 -5.22
C PHE A 81 5.85 0.88 -3.69
N VAL A 82 6.87 1.54 -3.18
CA VAL A 82 7.00 1.84 -1.76
C VAL A 82 6.61 3.30 -1.54
N GLN A 83 5.75 3.57 -0.59
CA GLN A 83 5.21 4.90 -0.32
C GLN A 83 6.30 5.97 -0.16
N SER A 84 7.37 5.67 0.56
CA SER A 84 8.48 6.62 0.79
C SER A 84 9.26 6.98 -0.47
N GLN A 85 9.11 6.23 -1.55
CA GLN A 85 9.74 6.54 -2.84
C GLN A 85 8.91 7.49 -3.70
N VAL A 86 7.71 7.84 -3.25
CA VAL A 86 6.80 8.78 -3.93
C VAL A 86 6.45 9.91 -2.96
N PRO A 87 7.34 10.90 -2.78
CA PRO A 87 7.15 11.97 -1.80
C PRO A 87 5.90 12.82 -2.03
N ASP A 88 5.41 12.90 -3.26
CA ASP A 88 4.20 13.63 -3.61
C ASP A 88 2.97 13.14 -2.81
N HIS A 89 2.94 11.86 -2.46
CA HIS A 89 1.87 11.28 -1.64
C HIS A 89 1.79 11.98 -0.27
N ALA A 90 2.93 12.16 0.40
CA ALA A 90 3.00 12.83 1.69
C ALA A 90 2.73 14.33 1.57
N GLU A 91 3.21 14.97 0.52
CA GLU A 91 2.98 16.39 0.28
C GLU A 91 1.49 16.67 0.07
N LEU A 92 0.82 15.86 -0.75
CA LEU A 92 -0.62 15.99 -0.96
C LEU A 92 -1.40 15.75 0.34
N HIS A 93 -1.00 14.74 1.12
CA HIS A 93 -1.60 14.46 2.42
C HIS A 93 -1.50 15.70 3.34
N LEU A 94 -0.33 16.33 3.41
CA LEU A 94 -0.12 17.51 4.24
C LEU A 94 -1.03 18.66 3.79
N LEU A 95 -1.10 18.94 2.49
CA LEU A 95 -1.94 20.00 1.94
C LEU A 95 -3.42 19.75 2.23
N LEU A 96 -3.89 18.53 2.01
CA LEU A 96 -5.29 18.17 2.28
C LEU A 96 -5.64 18.25 3.77
N SER A 97 -4.69 17.88 4.65
CA SER A 97 -4.91 17.93 6.10
C SER A 97 -5.06 19.36 6.63
N MET A 98 -4.49 20.35 5.93
CA MET A 98 -4.68 21.76 6.27
C MET A 98 -6.08 22.27 5.92
N MET A 99 -6.76 21.63 4.99
CA MET A 99 -8.06 22.05 4.47
C MET A 99 -9.22 21.26 5.08
N ALA A 100 -8.98 20.02 5.49
CA ALA A 100 -10.01 19.12 5.98
C ALA A 100 -10.28 19.34 7.48
N PRO A 101 -11.50 19.72 7.89
CA PRO A 101 -11.84 19.81 9.31
C PRO A 101 -11.99 18.41 9.92
N LEU A 102 -11.72 18.30 11.23
CA LEU A 102 -11.84 17.04 11.95
C LEU A 102 -13.25 16.44 11.87
N SER A 103 -14.26 17.29 11.73
CA SER A 103 -15.64 16.83 11.62
C SER A 103 -15.95 16.02 10.36
N TRP A 104 -15.08 16.05 9.36
CA TRP A 104 -15.23 15.23 8.16
C TRP A 104 -14.65 13.83 8.34
N LEU A 105 -13.87 13.63 9.38
CA LEU A 105 -13.19 12.37 9.66
C LEU A 105 -13.97 11.54 10.68
#